data_556e14e7ddaba32621f2bbd794b26427
#
_entry.id   556e14e7ddaba32621f2bbd794b26427
#
_cell.length_a   1.000
_cell.length_b   1.000
_cell.length_c   1.000
_cell.angle_alpha   90.00
_cell.angle_beta   90.00
_cell.angle_gamma   90.00
#
_symmetry.space_group_name_H-M   'P 1'
#
loop_
_entity.id
_entity.type
_entity.pdbx_description
1 polymer ?
#
loop_
_entity_poly.entity_id
_entity_poly.type
_entity_poly.pdbx_seq_one_letter_code
_entity_poly.pdbx_strand_id
1 'polypeptide(L)'
;MPAISFFTESISYNLPQKIKIKKWIKAAIEREGYQLQEINFIFCSDEYLLGINQQYLNHDTYTDIITFDNSEEEKHITSDIFISIERVKENAKTFKTSAFDEVCRIMIHGTLHLLGYKDKGKAAKTLMTQKEDEYLGYRNEFGLI
;
A
#
# COMPACT_ATOMS: atom_id res chain seq x y z
N MET A 1 -14.22 12.58 8.06
CA MET A 1 -13.28 12.09 8.92
C MET A 1 -12.50 11.05 8.30
N PRO A 2 -11.37 10.87 8.73
CA PRO A 2 -10.51 10.15 8.02
C PRO A 2 -10.48 8.87 8.25
N ALA A 3 -10.28 8.42 7.67
CA ALA A 3 -10.24 8.01 6.50
C ALA A 3 -9.19 6.96 6.29
N ILE A 4 -8.13 6.91 7.07
CA ILE A 4 -7.15 5.83 6.97
C ILE A 4 -7.09 5.10 8.31
N SER A 5 -7.31 3.78 8.26
CA SER A 5 -7.26 2.93 9.44
C SER A 5 -6.32 1.76 9.20
N PHE A 6 -5.76 1.21 10.26
CA PHE A 6 -4.83 0.09 10.20
C PHE A 6 -5.34 -1.06 11.07
N PHE A 7 -5.31 -2.26 10.50
CA PHE A 7 -5.77 -3.48 11.17
C PHE A 7 -4.75 -4.59 10.98
N THR A 8 -4.87 -5.64 11.77
CA THR A 8 -4.06 -6.85 11.60
C THR A 8 -4.97 -8.07 11.56
N GLU A 9 -4.55 -9.07 10.80
CA GLU A 9 -5.25 -10.35 10.70
C GLU A 9 -4.24 -11.49 10.67
N SER A 10 -4.41 -12.45 11.58
CA SER A 10 -3.58 -13.66 11.66
C SER A 10 -2.09 -13.39 11.89
N ILE A 11 -1.74 -12.20 12.35
CA ILE A 11 -0.36 -11.86 12.67
C ILE A 11 -0.37 -10.66 13.62
N SER A 12 0.67 -10.54 14.41
CA SER A 12 0.86 -9.37 15.27
C SER A 12 1.83 -8.42 14.58
N TYR A 13 1.41 -7.20 14.36
CA TYR A 13 2.25 -6.18 13.75
C TYR A 13 1.83 -4.80 14.24
N ASN A 14 2.80 -4.00 14.62
CA ASN A 14 2.56 -2.64 15.09
C ASN A 14 3.27 -1.66 14.16
N LEU A 15 2.50 -1.00 13.30
CA LEU A 15 3.04 -0.03 12.35
C LEU A 15 3.54 1.20 13.09
N PRO A 16 4.83 1.58 12.93
CA PRO A 16 5.32 2.79 13.57
C PRO A 16 4.85 4.03 12.82
N GLN A 17 4.80 5.15 13.52
CA GLN A 17 4.53 6.48 12.95
C GLN A 17 3.21 6.58 12.18
N LYS A 18 2.16 5.98 12.73
CA LYS A 18 0.84 5.90 12.08
C LYS A 18 0.28 7.26 11.67
N ILE A 19 0.37 8.25 12.55
CA ILE A 19 -0.19 9.58 12.28
C ILE A 19 0.51 10.24 11.09
N LYS A 20 1.84 10.14 11.05
CA LYS A 20 2.63 10.71 9.95
C LYS A 20 2.36 9.99 8.63
N ILE A 21 2.21 8.66 8.69
CA ILE A 21 1.89 7.85 7.50
C ILE A 21 0.52 8.26 6.94
N LYS A 22 -0.48 8.45 7.80
CA LYS A 22 -1.81 8.89 7.35
C LYS A 22 -1.73 10.21 6.60
N LYS A 23 -0.98 11.16 7.13
CA LYS A 23 -0.81 12.47 6.49
C LYS A 23 -0.10 12.34 5.15
N TRP A 24 0.91 11.51 5.10
CA TRP A 24 1.68 11.27 3.89
C TRP A 24 0.84 10.65 2.78
N ILE A 25 0.10 9.59 3.09
CA ILE A 25 -0.77 8.93 2.11
C ILE A 25 -1.85 9.89 1.61
N LYS A 26 -2.49 10.62 2.53
CA LYS A 26 -3.52 11.60 2.15
C LYS A 26 -2.96 12.67 1.23
N ALA A 27 -1.77 13.19 1.54
CA ALA A 27 -1.13 14.21 0.72
C ALA A 27 -0.80 13.68 -0.68
N ALA A 28 -0.35 12.42 -0.78
CA ALA A 28 -0.08 11.81 -2.08
C ALA A 28 -1.36 11.73 -2.93
N ILE A 29 -2.45 11.29 -2.32
CA ILE A 29 -3.74 11.18 -3.00
C ILE A 29 -4.21 12.54 -3.51
N GLU A 30 -4.15 13.56 -2.66
CA GLU A 30 -4.59 14.91 -3.01
C GLU A 30 -3.69 15.54 -4.07
N ARG A 31 -2.39 15.27 -3.98
CA ARG A 31 -1.43 15.79 -4.95
C ARG A 31 -1.67 15.25 -6.35
N GLU A 32 -2.21 14.04 -6.45
CA GLU A 32 -2.54 13.43 -7.74
C GLU A 32 -3.93 13.83 -8.24
N GLY A 33 -4.62 14.72 -7.52
CA GLY A 33 -5.91 15.23 -7.96
C GLY A 33 -7.10 14.38 -7.52
N TYR A 34 -6.90 13.51 -6.54
CA TYR A 34 -7.96 12.66 -6.01
C TYR A 34 -8.34 13.09 -4.60
N GLN A 35 -9.45 12.59 -4.12
CA GLN A 35 -9.94 12.86 -2.78
C GLN A 35 -10.03 11.56 -1.99
N LEU A 36 -9.45 11.57 -0.81
CA LEU A 36 -9.48 10.42 0.08
C LEU A 36 -10.83 10.36 0.80
N GLN A 37 -11.52 9.22 0.70
CA GLN A 37 -12.70 8.97 1.51
C GLN A 37 -12.38 7.97 2.61
N GLU A 38 -11.93 6.78 2.26
CA GLU A 38 -11.59 5.78 3.25
C GLU A 38 -10.61 4.77 2.69
N ILE A 39 -9.54 4.49 3.43
CA ILE A 39 -8.64 3.38 3.12
C ILE A 39 -8.39 2.60 4.39
N ASN A 40 -8.58 1.29 4.33
CA ASN A 40 -8.22 0.38 5.40
C ASN A 40 -7.00 -0.42 4.94
N PHE A 41 -5.92 -0.32 5.70
CA PHE A 41 -4.74 -1.17 5.49
C PHE A 41 -4.83 -2.33 6.47
N ILE A 42 -4.85 -3.55 5.96
CA ILE A 42 -4.92 -4.75 6.77
C ILE A 42 -3.59 -5.50 6.61
N PHE A 43 -2.78 -5.50 7.67
CA PHE A 43 -1.53 -6.23 7.70
C PHE A 43 -1.81 -7.66 8.13
N CYS A 44 -1.36 -8.62 7.36
CA CYS A 44 -1.72 -10.01 7.58
C CYS A 44 -0.54 -10.95 7.32
N SER A 45 -0.77 -12.24 7.57
CA SER A 45 0.21 -13.27 7.26
C SER A 45 0.16 -13.63 5.78
N ASP A 46 1.23 -14.28 5.31
CA ASP A 46 1.32 -14.77 3.94
C ASP A 46 0.17 -15.74 3.63
N GLU A 47 -0.13 -16.64 4.58
CA GLU A 47 -1.21 -17.62 4.40
C GLU A 47 -2.59 -16.96 4.34
N TYR A 48 -2.82 -15.95 5.18
CA TYR A 48 -4.08 -15.21 5.15
C TYR A 48 -4.26 -14.54 3.79
N LEU A 49 -3.21 -13.91 3.28
CA LEU A 49 -3.29 -13.22 2.00
C LEU A 49 -3.47 -14.19 0.84
N LEU A 50 -2.84 -15.37 0.91
CA LEU A 50 -3.06 -16.42 -0.07
C LEU A 50 -4.53 -16.83 -0.10
N GLY A 51 -5.16 -16.97 1.06
CA GLY A 51 -6.58 -17.29 1.17
C GLY A 51 -7.47 -16.23 0.50
N ILE A 52 -7.14 -14.95 0.71
CA ILE A 52 -7.84 -13.85 0.05
C ILE A 52 -7.67 -13.94 -1.47
N ASN A 53 -6.46 -14.21 -1.93
CA ASN A 53 -6.15 -14.31 -3.35
C ASN A 53 -6.94 -15.46 -4.01
N GLN A 54 -7.02 -16.61 -3.34
CA GLN A 54 -7.77 -17.76 -3.83
C GLN A 54 -9.27 -17.47 -3.85
N GLN A 55 -9.80 -16.89 -2.77
CA GLN A 55 -11.23 -16.70 -2.59
C GLN A 55 -11.82 -15.61 -3.49
N TYR A 56 -11.12 -14.49 -3.63
CA TYR A 56 -11.67 -13.31 -4.29
C TYR A 56 -11.12 -13.08 -5.70
N LEU A 57 -9.90 -13.53 -5.97
CA LEU A 57 -9.26 -13.30 -7.27
C LEU A 57 -9.05 -14.57 -8.08
N ASN A 58 -9.39 -15.72 -7.49
CA ASN A 58 -9.24 -17.02 -8.13
C ASN A 58 -7.80 -17.31 -8.55
N HIS A 59 -6.85 -16.79 -7.82
CA HIS A 59 -5.42 -17.02 -8.02
C HIS A 59 -4.88 -17.87 -6.87
N ASP A 60 -3.92 -18.74 -7.17
CA ASP A 60 -3.36 -19.66 -6.19
C ASP A 60 -1.87 -19.42 -6.04
N THR A 61 -1.49 -18.17 -5.90
CA THR A 61 -0.10 -17.75 -5.75
C THR A 61 0.06 -16.80 -4.58
N TYR A 62 1.22 -16.83 -3.94
CA TYR A 62 1.55 -15.86 -2.91
C TYR A 62 1.83 -14.51 -3.54
N THR A 63 1.41 -13.46 -2.85
CA THR A 63 1.68 -12.09 -3.26
C THR A 63 1.94 -11.24 -2.02
N ASP A 64 2.50 -10.06 -2.19
CA ASP A 64 2.78 -9.16 -1.08
C ASP A 64 1.62 -8.21 -0.77
N ILE A 65 0.74 -7.95 -1.74
CA ILE A 65 -0.34 -6.98 -1.57
C ILE A 65 -1.53 -7.32 -2.46
N ILE A 66 -2.73 -7.06 -1.93
CA ILE A 66 -3.96 -7.10 -2.72
C ILE A 66 -4.73 -5.82 -2.43
N THR A 67 -5.08 -5.08 -3.48
CA THR A 67 -5.80 -3.83 -3.38
C THR A 67 -7.21 -4.00 -3.95
N PHE A 68 -8.23 -3.76 -3.12
CA PHE A 68 -9.62 -3.76 -3.56
C PHE A 68 -10.08 -2.32 -3.68
N ASP A 69 -10.44 -1.91 -4.89
CA ASP A 69 -10.95 -0.58 -5.14
C ASP A 69 -12.47 -0.61 -5.01
N ASN A 70 -12.98 -0.03 -3.94
CA ASN A 70 -14.41 0.03 -3.63
C ASN A 70 -14.98 1.40 -3.91
N SER A 71 -14.26 2.22 -4.67
CA SER A 71 -14.67 3.60 -4.96
C SER A 71 -15.94 3.62 -5.81
N GLU A 72 -16.87 4.48 -5.42
CA GLU A 72 -18.14 4.62 -6.13
C GLU A 72 -18.19 5.88 -6.98
N GLU A 73 -17.35 6.85 -6.66
CA GLU A 73 -17.30 8.11 -7.39
C GLU A 73 -15.93 8.30 -8.02
N GLU A 74 -15.92 8.91 -9.20
CA GLU A 74 -14.68 9.21 -9.89
C GLU A 74 -13.82 10.15 -9.05
N LYS A 75 -12.52 9.90 -9.01
CA LYS A 75 -11.54 10.71 -8.25
C LYS A 75 -11.73 10.67 -6.74
N HIS A 76 -12.58 9.79 -6.23
CA HIS A 76 -12.75 9.58 -4.79
C HIS A 76 -12.27 8.17 -4.45
N ILE A 77 -11.49 8.05 -3.39
CA ILE A 77 -10.82 6.78 -3.05
C ILE A 77 -11.46 6.13 -1.84
N THR A 78 -11.99 4.93 -2.04
CA THR A 78 -12.45 4.02 -0.99
C THR A 78 -11.86 2.65 -1.28
N SER A 79 -11.11 2.09 -0.35
CA SER A 79 -10.35 0.86 -0.62
C SER A 79 -10.04 0.08 0.64
N ASP A 80 -9.89 -1.24 0.45
CA ASP A 80 -9.26 -2.13 1.43
C ASP A 80 -7.98 -2.65 0.80
N ILE A 81 -6.87 -2.50 1.49
CA ILE A 81 -5.56 -2.92 1.01
C ILE A 81 -4.98 -3.93 2.00
N PHE A 82 -4.78 -5.16 1.54
CA PHE A 82 -4.21 -6.23 2.35
C PHE A 82 -2.74 -6.40 2.03
N ILE A 83 -1.90 -6.43 3.06
CA ILE A 83 -0.45 -6.49 2.91
C ILE A 83 0.10 -7.64 3.77
N SER A 84 0.86 -8.55 3.15
CA SER A 84 1.56 -9.59 3.89
C SER A 84 2.83 -9.02 4.52
N ILE A 85 2.84 -8.92 5.85
CA ILE A 85 4.01 -8.42 6.58
C ILE A 85 5.18 -9.40 6.47
N GLU A 86 4.91 -10.70 6.43
CA GLU A 86 5.96 -11.69 6.24
C GLU A 86 6.67 -11.49 4.90
N ARG A 87 5.90 -11.25 3.84
CA ARG A 87 6.46 -11.01 2.51
C ARG A 87 7.21 -9.69 2.45
N VAL A 88 6.70 -8.66 3.10
CA VAL A 88 7.37 -7.36 3.18
C VAL A 88 8.73 -7.49 3.86
N LYS A 89 8.80 -8.22 4.97
CA LYS A 89 10.07 -8.43 5.67
C LYS A 89 11.07 -9.21 4.81
N GLU A 90 10.58 -10.19 4.08
CA GLU A 90 11.41 -10.96 3.16
C GLU A 90 11.96 -10.09 2.02
N ASN A 91 11.07 -9.26 1.43
CA ASN A 91 11.47 -8.33 0.38
C ASN A 91 12.50 -7.32 0.87
N ALA A 92 12.33 -6.84 2.10
CA ALA A 92 13.30 -5.91 2.70
C ALA A 92 14.69 -6.53 2.77
N LYS A 93 14.77 -7.80 3.16
CA LYS A 93 16.05 -8.52 3.18
C LYS A 93 16.64 -8.68 1.79
N THR A 94 15.80 -9.07 0.84
CA THR A 94 16.23 -9.30 -0.55
C THR A 94 16.78 -8.01 -1.17
N PHE A 95 16.11 -6.89 -0.95
CA PHE A 95 16.49 -5.61 -1.54
C PHE A 95 17.41 -4.78 -0.65
N LYS A 96 17.80 -5.32 0.51
CA LYS A 96 18.71 -4.67 1.46
C LYS A 96 18.22 -3.30 1.92
N THR A 97 16.93 -3.23 2.22
CA THR A 97 16.31 -2.03 2.77
C THR A 97 15.80 -2.32 4.18
N SER A 98 15.39 -1.28 4.91
CA SER A 98 14.76 -1.51 6.21
C SER A 98 13.34 -2.02 6.00
N ALA A 99 12.82 -2.73 7.00
CA ALA A 99 11.43 -3.20 6.96
C ALA A 99 10.47 -2.02 6.88
N PHE A 100 10.77 -0.92 7.56
CA PHE A 100 9.93 0.28 7.53
C PHE A 100 9.90 0.91 6.14
N ASP A 101 11.06 1.03 5.48
CA ASP A 101 11.10 1.56 4.11
C ASP A 101 10.30 0.69 3.15
N GLU A 102 10.41 -0.63 3.32
CA GLU A 102 9.68 -1.55 2.44
C GLU A 102 8.16 -1.48 2.68
N VAL A 103 7.72 -1.35 3.95
CA VAL A 103 6.30 -1.21 4.24
C VAL A 103 5.77 0.11 3.68
N CYS A 104 6.53 1.17 3.76
CA CYS A 104 6.13 2.44 3.14
C CYS A 104 6.02 2.31 1.61
N ARG A 105 6.97 1.63 0.99
CA ARG A 105 6.95 1.42 -0.46
C ARG A 105 5.71 0.64 -0.89
N ILE A 106 5.40 -0.44 -0.18
CA ILE A 106 4.24 -1.27 -0.56
C ILE A 106 2.92 -0.53 -0.32
N MET A 107 2.84 0.26 0.73
CA MET A 107 1.64 1.06 1.00
C MET A 107 1.40 2.10 -0.08
N ILE A 108 2.46 2.81 -0.50
CA ILE A 108 2.31 3.81 -1.56
C ILE A 108 2.06 3.14 -2.92
N HIS A 109 2.63 1.96 -3.14
CA HIS A 109 2.38 1.17 -4.36
C HIS A 109 0.88 0.86 -4.53
N GLY A 110 0.24 0.35 -3.48
CA GLY A 110 -1.19 0.07 -3.51
C GLY A 110 -2.01 1.33 -3.70
N THR A 111 -1.62 2.40 -3.05
CA THR A 111 -2.28 3.69 -3.20
C THR A 111 -2.18 4.19 -4.65
N LEU A 112 -1.01 4.09 -5.26
CA LEU A 112 -0.80 4.51 -6.65
C LEU A 112 -1.66 3.70 -7.63
N HIS A 113 -1.89 2.42 -7.37
CA HIS A 113 -2.82 1.63 -8.18
C HIS A 113 -4.21 2.24 -8.17
N LEU A 114 -4.68 2.71 -7.01
CA LEU A 114 -5.98 3.35 -6.89
C LEU A 114 -6.03 4.67 -7.67
N LEU A 115 -4.88 5.30 -7.87
CA LEU A 115 -4.77 6.56 -8.61
C LEU A 115 -4.56 6.33 -10.11
N GLY A 116 -4.66 5.08 -10.55
CA GLY A 116 -4.60 4.77 -11.98
C GLY A 116 -3.27 4.31 -12.51
N TYR A 117 -2.23 4.26 -11.69
CA TYR A 117 -0.94 3.76 -12.13
C TYR A 117 -0.96 2.24 -12.22
N LYS A 118 -0.34 1.69 -13.25
CA LYS A 118 -0.30 0.26 -13.48
C LYS A 118 1.14 -0.25 -13.32
N ASP A 119 1.27 -1.57 -13.22
CA ASP A 119 2.61 -2.17 -13.08
C ASP A 119 2.83 -3.36 -14.01
N LYS A 120 1.96 -3.54 -14.99
CA LYS A 120 2.14 -4.58 -16.00
C LYS A 120 2.77 -3.96 -17.24
N GLY A 121 3.85 -4.59 -17.70
CA GLY A 121 4.61 -4.09 -18.84
C GLY A 121 5.76 -3.19 -18.38
N LYS A 122 6.78 -3.13 -19.20
CA LYS A 122 8.04 -2.45 -18.85
C LYS A 122 7.85 -0.96 -18.56
N ALA A 123 7.13 -0.27 -19.43
CA ALA A 123 6.91 1.17 -19.28
C ALA A 123 6.09 1.48 -18.03
N ALA A 124 5.04 0.69 -17.77
CA ALA A 124 4.20 0.88 -16.60
C ALA A 124 4.97 0.62 -15.30
N LYS A 125 5.80 -0.43 -15.27
CA LYS A 125 6.63 -0.73 -14.10
C LYS A 125 7.64 0.38 -13.83
N THR A 126 8.25 0.93 -14.87
CA THR A 126 9.21 2.02 -14.72
C THR A 126 8.54 3.25 -14.14
N LEU A 127 7.37 3.62 -14.67
CA LEU A 127 6.63 4.76 -14.16
C LEU A 127 6.18 4.53 -12.71
N MET A 128 5.69 3.34 -12.38
CA MET A 128 5.30 3.00 -11.02
C MET A 128 6.48 3.16 -10.06
N THR A 129 7.65 2.64 -10.41
CA THR A 129 8.85 2.77 -9.58
C THR A 129 9.25 4.24 -9.41
N GLN A 130 9.18 5.03 -10.46
CA GLN A 130 9.48 6.46 -10.39
C GLN A 130 8.54 7.18 -9.44
N LYS A 131 7.25 6.85 -9.49
CA LYS A 131 6.26 7.45 -8.60
C LYS A 131 6.45 6.98 -7.16
N GLU A 132 6.75 5.70 -6.94
CA GLU A 132 7.09 5.20 -5.61
C GLU A 132 8.27 5.97 -5.03
N ASP A 133 9.33 6.13 -5.80
CA ASP A 133 10.54 6.84 -5.35
C ASP A 133 10.23 8.31 -5.05
N GLU A 134 9.42 8.95 -5.89
CA GLU A 134 9.00 10.33 -5.68
C GLU A 134 8.30 10.50 -4.34
N TYR A 135 7.34 9.65 -4.03
CA TYR A 135 6.56 9.75 -2.80
C TYR A 135 7.36 9.28 -1.57
N LEU A 136 8.27 8.32 -1.75
CA LEU A 136 9.16 7.95 -0.65
C LEU A 136 10.08 9.12 -0.27
N GLY A 137 10.56 9.88 -1.26
CA GLY A 137 11.31 11.10 -1.00
C GLY A 137 10.47 12.17 -0.32
N TYR A 138 9.19 12.21 -0.64
CA TYR A 138 8.23 13.16 -0.08
C TYR A 138 7.97 12.93 1.43
N ARG A 139 8.34 11.76 1.96
CA ARG A 139 8.20 11.45 3.39
C ARG A 139 8.89 12.46 4.28
N ASN A 140 9.96 13.08 3.80
CA ASN A 140 10.70 14.07 4.59
C ASN A 140 9.84 15.26 5.00
N GLU A 141 8.85 15.61 4.20
CA GLU A 141 7.94 16.72 4.49
C GLU A 141 7.04 16.44 5.71
N PHE A 142 6.92 15.16 6.08
CA PHE A 142 6.08 14.72 7.18
C PHE A 142 6.89 14.20 8.37
N GLY A 143 8.21 14.29 8.29
CA GLY A 143 9.07 13.76 9.34
C GLY A 143 9.13 12.24 9.39
N LEU A 144 8.80 11.59 8.29
CA LEU A 144 8.90 10.14 8.14
C LEU A 144 10.29 9.79 7.63
N ILE A 145 11.06 9.06 8.42
CA ILE A 145 12.39 8.64 7.99
C ILE A 145 12.57 7.16 8.24
#